data_71e1e282ccff79c7733ce1de0f1e4d15
#
_entry.id   71e1e282ccff79c7733ce1de0f1e4d15
#
_cell.length_a   1.000
_cell.length_b   1.000
_cell.length_c   1.000
_cell.angle_alpha   90.00
_cell.angle_beta   90.00
_cell.angle_gamma   90.00
#
_symmetry.space_group_name_H-M   'P 1'
#
loop_
_entity.id
_entity.type
_entity.pdbx_description
1 polymer ?
#
loop_
_entity_poly.entity_id
_entity_poly.type
_entity_poly.pdbx_seq_one_letter_code
_entity_poly.pdbx_strand_id
1 'polypeptide(L)'
;MDVIILAGGLGTRLKPWTDSVPKPLIPLLDTTLIEHTIRILPRDTIQRVIIASGYGIDQMRAYFNDYDSGFEIIVVKEANPMGTGGAIANCVEHIHSPRAIVMNGDLITTVDVNDMLAQHIETKSLVSISLWPVDDPTRFGVADYDQESKRINRFQEKPKLEQAYSNLINAGCYIIEDSVLRGLEVKFHSIERDVFPAIAESGAMGGYCYSGRFIDAGTPLSYIDAMMAAIEDQSFNSGKVVGTTWYADPGTVRSGIEGCAIGSGCEIGLGAQLTRCAILDGARIGANSTLRNCMIGKGATVPSNSHLENVVLGFNQRYLV
;
A
#
# COMPACT_ATOMS: atom_id res chain seq x y z
N MET A 1 -9.13 1.77 -19.47
CA MET A 1 -8.01 0.84 -19.27
C MET A 1 -8.26 0.01 -18.02
N ASP A 2 -7.66 -1.16 -17.90
CA ASP A 2 -7.85 -2.05 -16.75
C ASP A 2 -6.66 -1.94 -15.79
N VAL A 3 -6.92 -2.16 -14.50
CA VAL A 3 -5.92 -2.12 -13.42
C VAL A 3 -5.96 -3.43 -12.66
N ILE A 4 -4.81 -4.00 -12.35
CA ILE A 4 -4.67 -5.12 -11.41
C ILE A 4 -4.06 -4.57 -10.12
N ILE A 5 -4.71 -4.83 -8.98
CA ILE A 5 -4.16 -4.52 -7.66
C ILE A 5 -3.75 -5.83 -6.99
N LEU A 6 -2.45 -5.94 -6.65
CA LEU A 6 -1.89 -7.09 -5.96
C LEU A 6 -2.19 -7.00 -4.46
N ALA A 7 -3.06 -7.84 -3.98
CA ALA A 7 -3.63 -7.84 -2.63
C ALA A 7 -3.55 -9.20 -1.92
N GLY A 8 -2.78 -10.18 -2.46
CA GLY A 8 -2.71 -11.55 -1.96
C GLY A 8 -1.77 -11.79 -0.77
N GLY A 9 -1.00 -10.78 -0.36
CA GLY A 9 0.01 -10.91 0.69
C GLY A 9 -0.56 -11.13 2.10
N LEU A 10 0.06 -12.02 2.90
CA LEU A 10 -0.36 -12.33 4.28
C LEU A 10 -0.16 -11.19 5.28
N GLY A 11 0.67 -10.18 4.98
CA GLY A 11 0.93 -9.04 5.85
C GLY A 11 1.52 -9.37 7.23
N THR A 12 2.29 -10.44 7.35
CA THR A 12 2.78 -10.99 8.63
C THR A 12 3.52 -10.00 9.52
N ARG A 13 4.15 -8.97 8.93
CA ARG A 13 4.85 -7.90 9.67
C ARG A 13 3.92 -6.93 10.39
N LEU A 14 2.62 -6.91 10.04
CA LEU A 14 1.58 -6.08 10.68
C LEU A 14 0.70 -6.88 11.67
N LYS A 15 1.13 -8.10 12.02
CA LYS A 15 0.48 -8.84 13.10
C LYS A 15 0.58 -8.07 14.43
N PRO A 16 -0.47 -8.19 15.30
CA PRO A 16 -1.64 -9.06 15.16
C PRO A 16 -2.83 -8.48 14.36
N TRP A 17 -2.74 -7.29 13.77
CA TRP A 17 -3.85 -6.71 13.01
C TRP A 17 -4.26 -7.58 11.83
N THR A 18 -3.27 -8.15 11.12
CA THR A 18 -3.52 -9.04 9.96
C THR A 18 -4.02 -10.43 10.33
N ASP A 19 -4.11 -10.75 11.62
CA ASP A 19 -4.84 -11.94 12.08
C ASP A 19 -6.37 -11.72 12.06
N SER A 20 -6.82 -10.47 12.04
CA SER A 20 -8.23 -10.07 12.07
C SER A 20 -8.76 -9.64 10.70
N VAL A 21 -7.95 -8.92 9.92
CA VAL A 21 -8.32 -8.40 8.58
C VAL A 21 -7.17 -8.59 7.60
N PRO A 22 -7.44 -8.83 6.31
CA PRO A 22 -6.38 -8.86 5.30
C PRO A 22 -5.69 -7.49 5.21
N LYS A 23 -4.37 -7.49 4.95
CA LYS A 23 -3.55 -6.27 4.92
C LYS A 23 -4.17 -5.12 4.11
N PRO A 24 -4.70 -5.34 2.89
CA PRO A 24 -5.28 -4.25 2.12
C PRO A 24 -6.49 -3.59 2.76
N LEU A 25 -7.21 -4.30 3.63
CA LEU A 25 -8.36 -3.79 4.39
C LEU A 25 -8.00 -3.23 5.76
N ILE A 26 -6.72 -3.13 6.12
CA ILE A 26 -6.32 -2.43 7.35
C ILE A 26 -6.79 -0.97 7.24
N PRO A 27 -7.54 -0.47 8.27
CA PRO A 27 -7.98 0.92 8.29
C PRO A 27 -6.82 1.91 8.22
N LEU A 28 -6.95 2.94 7.42
CA LEU A 28 -6.05 4.07 7.36
C LEU A 28 -6.89 5.35 7.35
N LEU A 29 -6.98 6.03 8.49
CA LEU A 29 -7.94 7.09 8.78
C LEU A 29 -9.38 6.56 8.68
N ASP A 30 -10.24 7.14 7.84
CA ASP A 30 -11.63 6.73 7.62
C ASP A 30 -11.84 5.76 6.45
N THR A 31 -10.75 5.29 5.84
CA THR A 31 -10.78 4.35 4.71
C THR A 31 -9.85 3.16 4.95
N THR A 32 -9.43 2.45 3.92
CA THR A 32 -8.51 1.30 4.00
C THR A 32 -7.27 1.52 3.14
N LEU A 33 -6.19 0.77 3.38
CA LEU A 33 -4.97 0.87 2.57
C LEU A 33 -5.24 0.74 1.07
N ILE A 34 -6.05 -0.23 0.67
CA ILE A 34 -6.35 -0.45 -0.76
C ILE A 34 -7.13 0.71 -1.39
N GLU A 35 -8.00 1.40 -0.62
CA GLU A 35 -8.72 2.56 -1.13
C GLU A 35 -7.79 3.73 -1.43
N HIS A 36 -6.73 3.91 -0.64
CA HIS A 36 -5.70 4.91 -0.96
C HIS A 36 -4.99 4.59 -2.28
N THR A 37 -4.74 3.31 -2.57
CA THR A 37 -4.22 2.89 -3.88
C THR A 37 -5.24 3.13 -5.01
N ILE A 38 -6.53 2.84 -4.79
CA ILE A 38 -7.59 3.07 -5.79
C ILE A 38 -7.81 4.57 -6.04
N ARG A 39 -7.68 5.40 -5.02
CA ARG A 39 -7.96 6.84 -5.07
C ARG A 39 -7.10 7.61 -6.06
N ILE A 40 -5.87 7.17 -6.31
CA ILE A 40 -4.97 7.83 -7.27
C ILE A 40 -5.25 7.46 -8.72
N LEU A 41 -6.13 6.50 -8.98
CA LEU A 41 -6.45 6.05 -10.33
C LEU A 41 -7.26 7.12 -11.08
N PRO A 42 -6.86 7.52 -12.30
CA PRO A 42 -7.56 8.53 -13.08
C PRO A 42 -8.90 7.99 -13.60
N ARG A 43 -10.01 8.59 -13.14
CA ARG A 43 -11.38 8.13 -13.45
C ARG A 43 -11.73 8.16 -14.93
N ASP A 44 -11.14 9.08 -15.68
CA ASP A 44 -11.41 9.21 -17.12
C ASP A 44 -10.70 8.13 -17.95
N THR A 45 -9.66 7.54 -17.42
CA THR A 45 -8.80 6.56 -18.12
C THR A 45 -9.11 5.12 -17.71
N ILE A 46 -9.46 4.90 -16.43
CA ILE A 46 -9.68 3.57 -15.86
C ILE A 46 -11.16 3.20 -15.93
N GLN A 47 -11.45 1.98 -16.34
CA GLN A 47 -12.81 1.41 -16.40
C GLN A 47 -13.01 0.32 -15.35
N ARG A 48 -11.99 -0.50 -15.13
CA ARG A 48 -12.08 -1.70 -14.30
C ARG A 48 -10.86 -1.84 -13.40
N VAL A 49 -11.12 -2.25 -12.15
CA VAL A 49 -10.11 -2.59 -11.16
C VAL A 49 -10.27 -4.06 -10.77
N ILE A 50 -9.24 -4.86 -11.03
CA ILE A 50 -9.18 -6.29 -10.74
C ILE A 50 -8.28 -6.46 -9.52
N ILE A 51 -8.80 -7.03 -8.45
CA ILE A 51 -8.08 -7.21 -7.19
C ILE A 51 -7.68 -8.67 -7.05
N ALA A 52 -6.39 -8.96 -7.19
CA ALA A 52 -5.83 -10.29 -6.95
C ALA A 52 -5.72 -10.51 -5.43
N SER A 53 -6.54 -11.39 -4.86
CA SER A 53 -6.61 -11.61 -3.41
C SER A 53 -6.61 -13.10 -3.05
N GLY A 54 -5.79 -13.46 -2.08
CA GLY A 54 -5.71 -14.82 -1.51
C GLY A 54 -6.28 -14.86 -0.10
N TYR A 55 -5.48 -14.47 0.87
CA TYR A 55 -5.88 -14.41 2.28
C TYR A 55 -7.01 -13.39 2.49
N GLY A 56 -8.08 -13.80 3.19
CA GLY A 56 -9.22 -12.93 3.51
C GLY A 56 -10.11 -12.59 2.31
N ILE A 57 -10.14 -13.44 1.26
CA ILE A 57 -10.92 -13.22 0.03
C ILE A 57 -12.40 -12.90 0.29
N ASP A 58 -13.03 -13.57 1.27
CA ASP A 58 -14.45 -13.35 1.58
C ASP A 58 -14.67 -11.96 2.21
N GLN A 59 -13.73 -11.49 3.04
CA GLN A 59 -13.75 -10.12 3.59
C GLN A 59 -13.53 -9.09 2.47
N MET A 60 -12.61 -9.34 1.54
CA MET A 60 -12.39 -8.48 0.37
C MET A 60 -13.66 -8.37 -0.50
N ARG A 61 -14.30 -9.51 -0.81
CA ARG A 61 -15.56 -9.51 -1.57
C ARG A 61 -16.68 -8.80 -0.85
N ALA A 62 -16.86 -9.06 0.44
CA ALA A 62 -17.87 -8.38 1.25
C ALA A 62 -17.63 -6.87 1.29
N TYR A 63 -16.37 -6.43 1.41
CA TYR A 63 -16.02 -5.02 1.44
C TYR A 63 -16.36 -4.32 0.11
N PHE A 64 -16.01 -4.91 -1.01
CA PHE A 64 -16.22 -4.31 -2.33
C PHE A 64 -17.62 -4.53 -2.91
N ASN A 65 -18.47 -5.38 -2.30
CA ASN A 65 -19.83 -5.60 -2.76
C ASN A 65 -20.69 -4.31 -2.72
N ASP A 66 -20.50 -3.50 -1.70
CA ASP A 66 -21.25 -2.27 -1.47
C ASP A 66 -20.42 -0.98 -1.70
N TYR A 67 -19.19 -1.14 -2.23
CA TYR A 67 -18.24 -0.05 -2.42
C TYR A 67 -18.45 0.66 -3.76
N ASP A 68 -18.89 1.91 -3.71
CA ASP A 68 -18.99 2.77 -4.90
C ASP A 68 -17.66 3.49 -5.16
N SER A 69 -16.82 2.87 -5.97
CA SER A 69 -15.55 3.45 -6.42
C SER A 69 -15.68 4.33 -7.65
N GLY A 70 -16.78 4.22 -8.39
CA GLY A 70 -16.92 4.73 -9.75
C GLY A 70 -16.21 3.86 -10.81
N PHE A 71 -15.66 2.69 -10.42
CA PHE A 71 -15.05 1.67 -11.30
C PHE A 71 -15.81 0.35 -11.18
N GLU A 72 -15.77 -0.48 -12.23
CA GLU A 72 -16.13 -1.90 -12.11
C GLU A 72 -15.05 -2.61 -11.28
N ILE A 73 -15.41 -3.19 -10.14
CA ILE A 73 -14.47 -3.92 -9.27
C ILE A 73 -14.68 -5.42 -9.39
N ILE A 74 -13.62 -6.17 -9.68
CA ILE A 74 -13.61 -7.63 -9.75
C ILE A 74 -12.60 -8.16 -8.74
N VAL A 75 -13.05 -8.98 -7.78
CA VAL A 75 -12.17 -9.64 -6.81
C VAL A 75 -11.88 -11.06 -7.25
N VAL A 76 -10.65 -11.30 -7.71
CA VAL A 76 -10.15 -12.57 -8.23
C VAL A 76 -9.46 -13.35 -7.12
N LYS A 77 -9.85 -14.62 -6.95
CA LYS A 77 -9.29 -15.51 -5.91
C LYS A 77 -7.98 -16.14 -6.36
N GLU A 78 -6.94 -15.99 -5.55
CA GLU A 78 -5.76 -16.85 -5.60
C GLU A 78 -6.02 -18.12 -4.77
N ALA A 79 -6.05 -19.27 -5.41
CA ALA A 79 -6.29 -20.54 -4.71
C ALA A 79 -5.13 -20.94 -3.78
N ASN A 80 -3.90 -20.56 -4.15
CA ASN A 80 -2.67 -20.71 -3.39
C ASN A 80 -1.78 -19.47 -3.61
N PRO A 81 -0.80 -19.19 -2.76
CA PRO A 81 0.17 -18.13 -3.04
C PRO A 81 0.85 -18.35 -4.41
N MET A 82 0.68 -17.41 -5.34
CA MET A 82 1.14 -17.56 -6.73
C MET A 82 2.35 -16.67 -7.06
N GLY A 83 2.81 -15.87 -6.10
CA GLY A 83 3.80 -14.82 -6.36
C GLY A 83 3.19 -13.70 -7.23
N THR A 84 3.95 -12.63 -7.46
CA THR A 84 3.45 -11.45 -8.18
C THR A 84 3.09 -11.76 -9.63
N GLY A 85 3.93 -12.52 -10.34
CA GLY A 85 3.70 -12.90 -11.73
C GLY A 85 2.51 -13.84 -11.90
N GLY A 86 2.38 -14.86 -11.04
CA GLY A 86 1.25 -15.78 -11.08
C GLY A 86 -0.07 -15.13 -10.70
N ALA A 87 -0.07 -14.20 -9.74
CA ALA A 87 -1.25 -13.42 -9.36
C ALA A 87 -1.74 -12.53 -10.52
N ILE A 88 -0.82 -11.88 -11.24
CA ILE A 88 -1.14 -11.12 -12.46
C ILE A 88 -1.72 -12.05 -13.52
N ALA A 89 -1.03 -13.18 -13.81
CA ALA A 89 -1.49 -14.15 -14.80
C ALA A 89 -2.91 -14.65 -14.53
N ASN A 90 -3.25 -14.90 -13.26
CA ASN A 90 -4.57 -15.33 -12.83
C ASN A 90 -5.68 -14.28 -13.04
N CYS A 91 -5.32 -13.01 -13.27
CA CYS A 91 -6.24 -11.92 -13.55
C CYS A 91 -6.39 -11.62 -15.05
N VAL A 92 -5.56 -12.19 -15.92
CA VAL A 92 -5.46 -11.81 -17.35
C VAL A 92 -6.77 -12.03 -18.12
N GLU A 93 -7.59 -13.02 -17.76
CA GLU A 93 -8.89 -13.25 -18.41
C GLU A 93 -9.87 -12.07 -18.25
N HIS A 94 -9.67 -11.23 -17.22
CA HIS A 94 -10.48 -10.04 -16.96
C HIS A 94 -9.91 -8.76 -17.62
N ILE A 95 -8.76 -8.84 -18.30
CA ILE A 95 -8.14 -7.71 -19.01
C ILE A 95 -8.68 -7.63 -20.41
N HIS A 96 -9.29 -6.48 -20.74
CA HIS A 96 -9.86 -6.23 -22.07
C HIS A 96 -9.18 -5.06 -22.80
N SER A 97 -8.29 -4.34 -22.11
CA SER A 97 -7.51 -3.25 -22.69
C SER A 97 -6.17 -3.74 -23.27
N PRO A 98 -5.57 -3.02 -24.23
CA PRO A 98 -4.32 -3.44 -24.88
C PRO A 98 -3.11 -3.46 -23.95
N ARG A 99 -3.24 -2.90 -22.74
CA ARG A 99 -2.28 -2.89 -21.64
C ARG A 99 -3.00 -2.74 -20.31
N ALA A 100 -2.38 -3.14 -19.23
CA ALA A 100 -2.91 -2.94 -17.89
C ALA A 100 -1.92 -2.20 -16.99
N ILE A 101 -2.46 -1.47 -16.01
CA ILE A 101 -1.71 -1.00 -14.86
C ILE A 101 -1.69 -2.13 -13.84
N VAL A 102 -0.56 -2.34 -13.18
CA VAL A 102 -0.42 -3.26 -12.04
C VAL A 102 0.11 -2.47 -10.87
N MET A 103 -0.54 -2.56 -9.71
CA MET A 103 -0.14 -1.84 -8.50
C MET A 103 -0.15 -2.75 -7.27
N ASN A 104 0.77 -2.52 -6.36
CA ASN A 104 0.68 -3.11 -5.02
C ASN A 104 -0.44 -2.43 -4.23
N GLY A 105 -1.28 -3.22 -3.56
CA GLY A 105 -2.48 -2.74 -2.84
C GLY A 105 -2.22 -2.13 -1.46
N ASP A 106 -0.98 -1.80 -1.13
CA ASP A 106 -0.53 -1.29 0.16
C ASP A 106 0.38 -0.04 0.02
N LEU A 107 0.28 0.63 -1.14
CA LEU A 107 1.08 1.82 -1.45
C LEU A 107 0.34 3.10 -1.11
N ILE A 108 1.06 4.02 -0.46
CA ILE A 108 0.72 5.44 -0.42
C ILE A 108 1.69 6.15 -1.36
N THR A 109 1.20 6.58 -2.50
CA THR A 109 2.04 7.12 -3.58
C THR A 109 1.36 8.28 -4.30
N THR A 110 2.18 9.16 -4.86
CA THR A 110 1.74 10.28 -5.71
C THR A 110 2.15 10.07 -7.18
N VAL A 111 2.37 8.81 -7.58
CA VAL A 111 2.68 8.51 -8.99
C VAL A 111 1.55 9.02 -9.88
N ASP A 112 1.89 9.82 -10.89
CA ASP A 112 0.94 10.24 -11.92
C ASP A 112 0.81 9.14 -12.97
N VAL A 113 -0.30 8.41 -12.90
CA VAL A 113 -0.59 7.28 -13.78
C VAL A 113 -0.76 7.73 -15.24
N ASN A 114 -1.34 8.92 -15.49
CA ASN A 114 -1.53 9.43 -16.85
C ASN A 114 -0.21 9.82 -17.48
N ASP A 115 0.65 10.51 -16.73
CA ASP A 115 1.98 10.90 -17.21
C ASP A 115 2.88 9.68 -17.44
N MET A 116 2.85 8.71 -16.53
CA MET A 116 3.52 7.43 -16.69
C MET A 116 3.03 6.68 -17.93
N LEU A 117 1.71 6.69 -18.21
CA LEU A 117 1.12 6.08 -19.40
C LEU A 117 1.58 6.80 -20.69
N ALA A 118 1.59 8.12 -20.68
CA ALA A 118 2.05 8.91 -21.81
C ALA A 118 3.52 8.57 -22.15
N GLN A 119 4.39 8.51 -21.14
CA GLN A 119 5.79 8.12 -21.33
C GLN A 119 5.94 6.67 -21.79
N HIS A 120 5.14 5.74 -21.26
CA HIS A 120 5.15 4.34 -21.69
C HIS A 120 4.85 4.20 -23.20
N ILE A 121 3.84 4.95 -23.69
CA ILE A 121 3.46 4.97 -25.12
C ILE A 121 4.56 5.63 -25.96
N GLU A 122 5.10 6.78 -25.53
CA GLU A 122 6.17 7.50 -26.21
C GLU A 122 7.40 6.61 -26.42
N THR A 123 7.82 5.93 -25.36
CA THR A 123 8.99 5.05 -25.40
C THR A 123 8.72 3.70 -26.05
N LYS A 124 7.47 3.35 -26.37
CA LYS A 124 7.06 2.05 -26.93
C LYS A 124 7.59 0.89 -26.08
N SER A 125 7.51 1.01 -24.77
CA SER A 125 7.94 -0.01 -23.82
C SER A 125 6.97 -1.19 -23.80
N LEU A 126 7.46 -2.41 -23.59
CA LEU A 126 6.60 -3.57 -23.29
C LEU A 126 6.17 -3.57 -21.82
N VAL A 127 7.05 -3.10 -20.95
CA VAL A 127 6.79 -2.88 -19.51
C VAL A 127 7.39 -1.53 -19.13
N SER A 128 6.67 -0.74 -18.35
CA SER A 128 7.22 0.42 -17.64
C SER A 128 7.00 0.25 -16.16
N ILE A 129 7.98 0.61 -15.33
CA ILE A 129 7.88 0.61 -13.88
C ILE A 129 8.11 2.00 -13.30
N SER A 130 7.37 2.34 -12.25
CA SER A 130 7.63 3.54 -11.47
C SER A 130 8.90 3.37 -10.64
N LEU A 131 9.73 4.42 -10.58
CA LEU A 131 11.01 4.44 -9.89
C LEU A 131 11.05 5.52 -8.83
N TRP A 132 11.63 5.17 -7.67
CA TRP A 132 11.78 6.06 -6.53
C TRP A 132 13.19 5.97 -5.94
N PRO A 133 13.86 7.09 -5.60
CA PRO A 133 15.17 7.04 -4.96
C PRO A 133 15.04 6.75 -3.46
N VAL A 134 15.90 5.86 -2.95
CA VAL A 134 16.01 5.52 -1.52
C VAL A 134 17.46 5.46 -1.07
N ASP A 135 17.70 5.60 0.24
CA ASP A 135 19.06 5.47 0.81
C ASP A 135 19.52 4.00 0.86
N ASP A 136 18.62 3.08 1.21
CA ASP A 136 18.90 1.63 1.24
C ASP A 136 18.00 0.88 0.24
N PRO A 137 18.52 0.48 -0.94
CA PRO A 137 17.76 -0.21 -1.97
C PRO A 137 17.63 -1.72 -1.74
N THR A 138 18.31 -2.31 -0.75
CA THR A 138 18.44 -3.77 -0.60
C THR A 138 17.15 -4.55 -0.40
N ARG A 139 16.08 -3.84 -0.03
CA ARG A 139 14.76 -4.44 0.22
C ARG A 139 13.84 -4.47 -1.01
N PHE A 140 14.27 -3.88 -2.12
CA PHE A 140 13.47 -3.63 -3.31
C PHE A 140 14.15 -4.16 -4.57
N GLY A 141 13.42 -4.20 -5.67
CA GLY A 141 14.00 -4.30 -6.99
C GLY A 141 14.74 -3.01 -7.36
N VAL A 142 15.92 -3.11 -7.94
CA VAL A 142 16.79 -1.97 -8.29
C VAL A 142 16.96 -1.88 -9.79
N ALA A 143 16.82 -0.67 -10.34
CA ALA A 143 16.91 -0.39 -11.75
C ALA A 143 18.19 0.38 -12.11
N ASP A 144 18.88 -0.06 -13.16
CA ASP A 144 19.89 0.71 -13.89
C ASP A 144 19.17 1.53 -14.97
N TYR A 145 18.86 2.78 -14.65
CA TYR A 145 17.99 3.66 -15.43
C TYR A 145 18.77 4.71 -16.21
N ASP A 146 18.55 4.75 -17.49
CA ASP A 146 19.04 5.82 -18.38
C ASP A 146 17.98 6.91 -18.50
N GLN A 147 18.30 8.09 -17.99
CA GLN A 147 17.39 9.23 -17.93
C GLN A 147 17.13 9.84 -19.32
N GLU A 148 18.06 9.75 -20.27
CA GLU A 148 17.92 10.33 -21.62
C GLU A 148 16.94 9.50 -22.46
N SER A 149 17.16 8.19 -22.52
CA SER A 149 16.27 7.26 -23.25
C SER A 149 15.03 6.86 -22.46
N LYS A 150 14.94 7.17 -21.17
CA LYS A 150 13.89 6.72 -20.24
C LYS A 150 13.78 5.19 -20.15
N ARG A 151 14.90 4.48 -20.34
CA ARG A 151 14.98 3.02 -20.36
C ARG A 151 15.67 2.47 -19.13
N ILE A 152 15.27 1.27 -18.76
CA ILE A 152 15.95 0.45 -17.76
C ILE A 152 16.80 -0.55 -18.50
N ASN A 153 18.14 -0.45 -18.32
CA ASN A 153 19.11 -1.32 -18.96
C ASN A 153 19.24 -2.68 -18.23
N ARG A 154 19.14 -2.63 -16.90
CA ARG A 154 19.22 -3.81 -16.02
C ARG A 154 18.28 -3.67 -14.84
N PHE A 155 17.70 -4.78 -14.41
CA PHE A 155 16.86 -4.86 -13.23
C PHE A 155 17.26 -6.04 -12.35
N GLN A 156 17.34 -5.83 -11.04
CA GLN A 156 17.69 -6.88 -10.08
C GLN A 156 16.82 -6.77 -8.83
N GLU A 157 16.15 -7.86 -8.47
CA GLU A 157 15.32 -7.94 -7.28
C GLU A 157 16.17 -8.19 -6.03
N LYS A 158 16.08 -7.28 -5.05
CA LYS A 158 16.71 -7.36 -3.72
C LYS A 158 18.18 -7.69 -3.76
N PRO A 159 19.03 -6.85 -4.40
CA PRO A 159 20.46 -7.05 -4.44
C PRO A 159 21.08 -6.88 -3.04
N LYS A 160 22.28 -7.39 -2.85
CA LYS A 160 23.13 -6.92 -1.75
C LYS A 160 23.56 -5.48 -2.02
N LEU A 161 23.86 -4.72 -0.97
CA LEU A 161 24.19 -3.28 -1.12
C LEU A 161 25.37 -3.05 -2.10
N GLU A 162 26.40 -3.88 -2.02
CA GLU A 162 27.57 -3.82 -2.92
C GLU A 162 27.30 -4.21 -4.37
N GLN A 163 26.12 -4.76 -4.65
CA GLN A 163 25.68 -5.21 -5.98
C GLN A 163 24.59 -4.32 -6.57
N ALA A 164 24.07 -3.36 -5.80
CA ALA A 164 23.03 -2.47 -6.26
C ALA A 164 23.55 -1.52 -7.37
N TYR A 165 22.88 -1.48 -8.50
CA TYR A 165 23.29 -0.65 -9.65
C TYR A 165 23.06 0.84 -9.40
N SER A 166 22.09 1.18 -8.58
CA SER A 166 21.68 2.53 -8.26
C SER A 166 20.89 2.55 -6.94
N ASN A 167 20.40 3.71 -6.57
CA ASN A 167 19.43 3.88 -5.49
C ASN A 167 17.96 4.02 -5.99
N LEU A 168 17.72 3.85 -7.30
CA LEU A 168 16.39 3.88 -7.88
C LEU A 168 15.72 2.51 -7.75
N ILE A 169 14.68 2.46 -6.94
CA ILE A 169 13.94 1.24 -6.67
C ILE A 169 12.64 1.15 -7.46
N ASN A 170 12.18 -0.08 -7.63
CA ASN A 170 10.82 -0.39 -8.06
C ASN A 170 9.80 0.13 -7.04
N ALA A 171 8.99 1.10 -7.42
CA ALA A 171 7.99 1.75 -6.56
C ALA A 171 6.57 1.11 -6.70
N GLY A 172 6.47 -0.10 -7.22
CA GLY A 172 5.28 -0.95 -7.14
C GLY A 172 4.09 -0.50 -8.01
N CYS A 173 4.32 0.32 -9.04
CA CYS A 173 3.34 0.63 -10.08
C CYS A 173 3.94 0.31 -11.45
N TYR A 174 3.23 -0.49 -12.26
CA TYR A 174 3.68 -0.96 -13.56
C TYR A 174 2.64 -0.66 -14.64
N ILE A 175 3.09 -0.47 -15.88
CA ILE A 175 2.26 -0.55 -17.08
C ILE A 175 2.81 -1.69 -17.91
N ILE A 176 1.96 -2.66 -18.25
CA ILE A 176 2.36 -3.90 -18.93
C ILE A 176 1.48 -4.08 -20.16
N GLU A 177 2.09 -4.27 -21.32
CA GLU A 177 1.41 -4.56 -22.57
C GLU A 177 0.74 -5.95 -22.54
N ASP A 178 -0.40 -6.10 -23.24
CA ASP A 178 -1.18 -7.33 -23.30
C ASP A 178 -0.36 -8.53 -23.78
N SER A 179 0.58 -8.32 -24.69
CA SER A 179 1.49 -9.36 -25.18
C SER A 179 2.37 -9.96 -24.09
N VAL A 180 2.79 -9.16 -23.11
CA VAL A 180 3.54 -9.65 -21.93
C VAL A 180 2.58 -10.32 -20.95
N LEU A 181 1.42 -9.70 -20.66
CA LEU A 181 0.42 -10.22 -19.74
C LEU A 181 -0.02 -11.63 -20.12
N ARG A 182 -0.35 -11.85 -21.42
CA ARG A 182 -0.78 -13.17 -21.93
C ARG A 182 0.35 -14.18 -22.03
N GLY A 183 1.59 -13.74 -21.95
CA GLY A 183 2.76 -14.62 -21.85
C GLY A 183 3.04 -15.14 -20.45
N LEU A 184 2.38 -14.59 -19.41
CA LEU A 184 2.56 -15.04 -18.03
C LEU A 184 1.82 -16.36 -17.79
N GLU A 185 2.44 -17.26 -17.03
CA GLU A 185 1.84 -18.54 -16.68
C GLU A 185 1.12 -18.47 -15.33
N VAL A 186 -0.04 -19.13 -15.23
CA VAL A 186 -0.82 -19.27 -13.98
C VAL A 186 -0.14 -20.32 -13.09
N LYS A 187 1.05 -19.97 -12.55
CA LYS A 187 1.83 -20.78 -11.61
C LYS A 187 2.63 -19.85 -10.67
N PHE A 188 3.21 -20.41 -9.63
CA PHE A 188 4.06 -19.62 -8.74
C PHE A 188 5.30 -19.07 -9.46
N HIS A 189 5.38 -17.74 -9.61
CA HIS A 189 6.56 -17.01 -10.07
C HIS A 189 6.49 -15.53 -9.68
N SER A 190 7.65 -14.86 -9.64
CA SER A 190 7.74 -13.42 -9.38
C SER A 190 7.95 -12.67 -10.69
N ILE A 191 7.14 -11.67 -10.97
CA ILE A 191 7.34 -10.83 -12.15
C ILE A 191 8.68 -10.09 -12.08
N GLU A 192 9.10 -9.68 -10.89
CA GLU A 192 10.33 -8.94 -10.65
C GLU A 192 11.61 -9.78 -10.83
N ARG A 193 11.54 -11.08 -10.52
CA ARG A 193 12.69 -12.00 -10.62
C ARG A 193 12.74 -12.72 -11.94
N ASP A 194 11.59 -13.14 -12.43
CA ASP A 194 11.49 -14.11 -13.50
C ASP A 194 11.17 -13.48 -14.86
N VAL A 195 10.69 -12.21 -14.88
CA VAL A 195 10.22 -11.53 -16.10
C VAL A 195 10.96 -10.21 -16.36
N PHE A 196 11.00 -9.31 -15.38
CA PHE A 196 11.58 -7.97 -15.57
C PHE A 196 13.05 -7.96 -16.01
N PRO A 197 13.96 -8.82 -15.48
CA PRO A 197 15.35 -8.81 -15.94
C PRO A 197 15.47 -9.04 -17.45
N ALA A 198 14.79 -10.04 -18.01
CA ALA A 198 14.85 -10.34 -19.43
C ALA A 198 14.27 -9.21 -20.30
N ILE A 199 13.20 -8.55 -19.85
CA ILE A 199 12.61 -7.39 -20.57
C ILE A 199 13.57 -6.19 -20.53
N ALA A 200 14.25 -5.94 -19.40
CA ALA A 200 15.26 -4.90 -19.29
C ALA A 200 16.44 -5.15 -20.24
N GLU A 201 17.00 -6.36 -20.23
CA GLU A 201 18.10 -6.76 -21.13
C GLU A 201 17.74 -6.69 -22.62
N SER A 202 16.45 -6.89 -22.96
CA SER A 202 15.98 -6.73 -24.35
C SER A 202 15.83 -5.26 -24.79
N GLY A 203 16.02 -4.29 -23.89
CA GLY A 203 15.83 -2.86 -24.14
C GLY A 203 14.35 -2.44 -24.23
N ALA A 204 13.41 -3.32 -23.85
CA ALA A 204 11.97 -3.06 -23.95
C ALA A 204 11.34 -2.58 -22.62
N MET A 205 12.16 -2.32 -21.58
CA MET A 205 11.69 -1.86 -20.27
C MET A 205 11.86 -0.35 -20.11
N GLY A 206 10.79 0.37 -19.80
CA GLY A 206 10.78 1.78 -19.45
C GLY A 206 10.84 2.02 -17.95
N GLY A 207 11.40 3.17 -17.55
CA GLY A 207 11.39 3.64 -16.16
C GLY A 207 10.70 4.99 -16.06
N TYR A 208 9.86 5.18 -15.05
CA TYR A 208 9.19 6.44 -14.77
C TYR A 208 9.59 6.95 -13.39
N CYS A 209 10.48 7.94 -13.34
CA CYS A 209 10.85 8.62 -12.11
C CYS A 209 9.83 9.72 -11.79
N TYR A 210 9.35 9.76 -10.57
CA TYR A 210 8.41 10.78 -10.10
C TYR A 210 8.86 11.40 -8.78
N SER A 211 8.19 12.45 -8.36
CA SER A 211 8.42 13.16 -7.09
C SER A 211 7.16 13.16 -6.24
N GLY A 212 7.30 13.48 -4.95
CA GLY A 212 6.20 13.53 -3.99
C GLY A 212 6.33 12.45 -2.93
N ARG A 213 5.54 11.37 -3.00
CA ARG A 213 5.51 10.31 -1.97
C ARG A 213 5.61 8.90 -2.56
N PHE A 214 6.34 8.09 -1.82
CA PHE A 214 6.33 6.64 -1.95
C PHE A 214 6.48 6.01 -0.56
N ILE A 215 5.45 5.30 -0.08
CA ILE A 215 5.48 4.57 1.19
C ILE A 215 4.84 3.20 0.97
N ASP A 216 5.64 2.14 1.17
CA ASP A 216 5.15 0.76 1.31
C ASP A 216 4.72 0.56 2.78
N ALA A 217 3.40 0.56 3.03
CA ALA A 217 2.82 0.37 4.37
C ALA A 217 2.92 -1.08 4.85
N GLY A 218 4.10 -1.69 4.70
CA GLY A 218 4.35 -3.11 4.98
C GLY A 218 4.82 -3.43 6.40
N THR A 219 5.17 -2.44 7.20
CA THR A 219 5.63 -2.60 8.60
C THR A 219 4.89 -1.64 9.52
N PRO A 220 4.88 -1.85 10.85
CA PRO A 220 4.23 -0.92 11.78
C PRO A 220 4.70 0.53 11.64
N LEU A 221 5.99 0.78 11.51
CA LEU A 221 6.52 2.12 11.35
C LEU A 221 6.15 2.73 10.00
N SER A 222 6.29 1.97 8.90
CA SER A 222 5.88 2.48 7.58
C SER A 222 4.37 2.67 7.45
N TYR A 223 3.55 1.89 8.18
CA TYR A 223 2.12 2.16 8.29
C TYR A 223 1.84 3.49 9.01
N ILE A 224 2.57 3.79 10.10
CA ILE A 224 2.46 5.08 10.81
C ILE A 224 2.91 6.22 9.91
N ASP A 225 3.99 6.05 9.13
CA ASP A 225 4.41 7.03 8.12
C ASP A 225 3.34 7.25 7.04
N ALA A 226 2.70 6.18 6.58
CA ALA A 226 1.57 6.24 5.65
C ALA A 226 0.38 7.01 6.24
N MET A 227 0.06 6.77 7.51
CA MET A 227 -0.98 7.50 8.25
C MET A 227 -0.65 9.01 8.34
N MET A 228 0.58 9.34 8.69
CA MET A 228 1.02 10.74 8.77
C MET A 228 0.93 11.42 7.40
N ALA A 229 1.37 10.74 6.35
CA ALA A 229 1.25 11.23 4.98
C ALA A 229 -0.20 11.46 4.57
N ALA A 230 -1.10 10.53 4.87
CA ALA A 230 -2.53 10.68 4.58
C ALA A 230 -3.18 11.86 5.33
N ILE A 231 -2.74 12.13 6.56
CA ILE A 231 -3.19 13.31 7.34
C ILE A 231 -2.69 14.60 6.67
N GLU A 232 -1.41 14.67 6.32
CA GLU A 232 -0.78 15.84 5.70
C GLU A 232 -1.39 16.16 4.34
N ASP A 233 -1.63 15.13 3.51
CA ASP A 233 -2.21 15.26 2.18
C ASP A 233 -3.75 15.41 2.24
N GLN A 234 -4.37 15.43 3.43
CA GLN A 234 -5.81 15.45 3.65
C GLN A 234 -6.55 14.35 2.87
N SER A 235 -5.95 13.18 2.79
CA SER A 235 -6.44 12.03 2.02
C SER A 235 -7.44 11.20 2.83
N PHE A 236 -8.57 11.82 3.21
CA PHE A 236 -9.68 11.23 3.94
C PHE A 236 -11.01 11.86 3.48
N ASN A 237 -12.14 11.21 3.75
CA ASN A 237 -13.48 11.68 3.36
C ASN A 237 -14.20 12.37 4.52
N SER A 238 -13.90 11.99 5.76
CA SER A 238 -14.55 12.44 6.98
C SER A 238 -13.56 12.67 8.11
N GLY A 239 -14.05 13.18 9.25
CA GLY A 239 -13.19 13.54 10.37
C GLY A 239 -12.60 14.93 10.26
N LYS A 240 -11.68 15.25 11.15
CA LYS A 240 -11.05 16.58 11.23
C LYS A 240 -9.61 16.49 11.72
N VAL A 241 -8.74 17.27 11.10
CA VAL A 241 -7.37 17.47 11.59
C VAL A 241 -7.33 18.63 12.56
N VAL A 242 -6.73 18.42 13.74
CA VAL A 242 -6.43 19.44 14.75
C VAL A 242 -4.95 19.35 15.08
N GLY A 243 -4.20 20.40 14.78
CA GLY A 243 -2.74 20.35 14.78
C GLY A 243 -2.22 19.36 13.74
N THR A 244 -1.53 18.33 14.18
CA THR A 244 -1.02 17.22 13.35
C THR A 244 -1.78 15.92 13.50
N THR A 245 -2.93 15.92 14.19
CA THR A 245 -3.71 14.72 14.52
C THR A 245 -5.06 14.72 13.82
N TRP A 246 -5.41 13.61 13.19
CA TRP A 246 -6.74 13.37 12.64
C TRP A 246 -7.65 12.73 13.69
N TYR A 247 -8.90 13.20 13.76
CA TYR A 247 -9.95 12.70 14.65
C TYR A 247 -11.17 12.34 13.81
N ALA A 248 -11.66 11.11 13.96
CA ALA A 248 -12.94 10.69 13.39
C ALA A 248 -14.10 11.49 14.06
N ASP A 249 -14.04 11.63 15.39
CA ASP A 249 -15.01 12.38 16.18
C ASP A 249 -14.37 13.65 16.74
N PRO A 250 -14.68 14.85 16.20
CA PRO A 250 -14.07 16.11 16.65
C PRO A 250 -14.26 16.43 18.15
N GLY A 251 -15.26 15.84 18.80
CA GLY A 251 -15.50 15.96 20.24
C GLY A 251 -14.48 15.27 21.15
N THR A 252 -13.59 14.43 20.58
CA THR A 252 -12.57 13.65 21.33
C THR A 252 -11.21 14.35 21.39
N VAL A 253 -11.09 15.58 20.89
CA VAL A 253 -9.82 16.35 20.92
C VAL A 253 -9.33 16.51 22.34
N ARG A 254 -8.04 16.18 22.59
CA ARG A 254 -7.35 16.30 23.88
C ARG A 254 -5.97 16.92 23.69
N SER A 255 -5.47 17.57 24.74
CA SER A 255 -4.07 17.98 24.82
C SER A 255 -3.13 16.79 24.98
N GLY A 256 -1.89 16.89 24.49
CA GLY A 256 -0.89 15.84 24.60
C GLY A 256 -1.03 14.73 23.53
N ILE A 257 -1.74 14.99 22.44
CA ILE A 257 -1.88 14.07 21.31
C ILE A 257 -1.32 14.74 20.06
N GLU A 258 -0.27 14.16 19.47
CA GLU A 258 0.43 14.72 18.31
C GLU A 258 0.73 13.66 17.26
N GLY A 259 0.49 13.99 15.99
CA GLY A 259 0.78 13.10 14.87
C GLY A 259 0.05 11.77 14.94
N CYS A 260 -1.21 11.76 15.38
CA CYS A 260 -1.98 10.55 15.60
C CYS A 260 -3.21 10.49 14.66
N ALA A 261 -3.75 9.28 14.50
CA ALA A 261 -5.12 9.09 14.02
C ALA A 261 -5.95 8.50 15.16
N ILE A 262 -7.05 9.16 15.50
CA ILE A 262 -7.96 8.75 16.57
C ILE A 262 -9.31 8.39 15.96
N GLY A 263 -9.62 7.10 15.96
CA GLY A 263 -10.87 6.53 15.44
C GLY A 263 -12.11 6.90 16.24
N SER A 264 -13.26 6.52 15.71
CA SER A 264 -14.55 6.82 16.32
C SER A 264 -14.77 6.09 17.64
N GLY A 265 -15.42 6.74 18.59
CA GLY A 265 -15.74 6.16 19.90
C GLY A 265 -14.54 5.83 20.77
N CYS A 266 -13.36 6.38 20.48
CA CYS A 266 -12.17 6.20 21.31
C CYS A 266 -12.29 6.92 22.65
N GLU A 267 -11.87 6.25 23.74
CA GLU A 267 -11.79 6.83 25.07
C GLU A 267 -10.33 7.08 25.44
N ILE A 268 -9.93 8.35 25.52
CA ILE A 268 -8.57 8.74 25.92
C ILE A 268 -8.61 9.29 27.35
N GLY A 269 -7.94 8.59 28.26
CA GLY A 269 -7.88 8.94 29.68
C GLY A 269 -7.13 10.25 29.96
N LEU A 270 -7.49 10.89 31.06
CA LEU A 270 -6.88 12.16 31.47
C LEU A 270 -5.35 12.02 31.64
N GLY A 271 -4.59 12.97 31.14
CA GLY A 271 -3.12 12.98 31.22
C GLY A 271 -2.41 11.99 30.30
N ALA A 272 -3.14 11.29 29.42
CA ALA A 272 -2.50 10.44 28.41
C ALA A 272 -1.74 11.29 27.37
N GLN A 273 -0.55 10.82 26.97
CA GLN A 273 0.34 11.43 25.99
C GLN A 273 0.51 10.45 24.81
N LEU A 274 0.12 10.85 23.61
CA LEU A 274 0.22 10.03 22.42
C LEU A 274 1.02 10.74 21.33
N THR A 275 2.01 10.08 20.77
CA THR A 275 2.83 10.63 19.70
C THR A 275 2.96 9.59 18.57
N ARG A 276 2.58 9.96 17.35
CA ARG A 276 2.67 9.10 16.16
C ARG A 276 1.99 7.74 16.39
N CYS A 277 0.71 7.77 16.78
CA CYS A 277 -0.05 6.55 17.09
C CYS A 277 -1.29 6.45 16.20
N ALA A 278 -1.58 5.22 15.76
CA ALA A 278 -2.85 4.86 15.15
C ALA A 278 -3.74 4.21 16.22
N ILE A 279 -4.84 4.85 16.57
CA ILE A 279 -5.81 4.38 17.56
C ILE A 279 -7.12 4.13 16.84
N LEU A 280 -7.47 2.85 16.64
CA LEU A 280 -8.67 2.48 15.91
C LEU A 280 -9.93 2.57 16.76
N ASP A 281 -11.08 2.53 16.11
CA ASP A 281 -12.41 2.72 16.68
C ASP A 281 -12.64 1.97 17.98
N GLY A 282 -13.25 2.64 18.95
CA GLY A 282 -13.63 2.07 20.24
C GLY A 282 -12.45 1.67 21.14
N ALA A 283 -11.22 2.00 20.77
CA ALA A 283 -10.07 1.71 21.63
C ALA A 283 -10.07 2.58 22.89
N ARG A 284 -9.55 2.05 23.99
CA ARG A 284 -9.49 2.71 25.29
C ARG A 284 -8.06 2.85 25.78
N ILE A 285 -7.63 4.07 25.99
CA ILE A 285 -6.32 4.41 26.53
C ILE A 285 -6.51 4.92 27.95
N GLY A 286 -5.92 4.21 28.93
CA GLY A 286 -6.02 4.57 30.35
C GLY A 286 -5.32 5.88 30.68
N ALA A 287 -5.72 6.49 31.80
CA ALA A 287 -5.18 7.77 32.26
C ALA A 287 -3.66 7.71 32.52
N ASN A 288 -2.96 8.83 32.29
CA ASN A 288 -1.52 9.00 32.50
C ASN A 288 -0.64 8.01 31.71
N SER A 289 -1.16 7.44 30.62
CA SER A 289 -0.40 6.54 29.75
C SER A 289 0.40 7.34 28.72
N THR A 290 1.59 6.84 28.37
CA THR A 290 2.45 7.42 27.32
C THR A 290 2.63 6.40 26.20
N LEU A 291 2.20 6.72 24.98
CA LEU A 291 2.31 5.87 23.81
C LEU A 291 3.10 6.60 22.72
N ARG A 292 4.08 5.91 22.13
CA ARG A 292 4.87 6.39 20.99
C ARG A 292 4.99 5.35 19.90
N ASN A 293 4.75 5.74 18.64
CA ASN A 293 4.79 4.85 17.48
C ASN A 293 3.98 3.57 17.68
N CYS A 294 2.78 3.66 18.26
CA CYS A 294 1.94 2.50 18.57
C CYS A 294 0.77 2.38 17.62
N MET A 295 0.40 1.14 17.33
CA MET A 295 -0.79 0.77 16.59
C MET A 295 -1.75 0.05 17.55
N ILE A 296 -2.86 0.69 17.91
CA ILE A 296 -3.84 0.16 18.87
C ILE A 296 -5.10 -0.25 18.10
N GLY A 297 -5.39 -1.54 18.11
CA GLY A 297 -6.47 -2.14 17.32
C GLY A 297 -7.86 -1.74 17.79
N LYS A 298 -8.86 -1.95 16.93
CA LYS A 298 -10.27 -1.69 17.22
C LYS A 298 -10.71 -2.34 18.52
N GLY A 299 -11.33 -1.58 19.42
CA GLY A 299 -11.82 -2.06 20.72
C GLY A 299 -10.74 -2.48 21.73
N ALA A 300 -9.46 -2.26 21.42
CA ALA A 300 -8.37 -2.64 22.30
C ALA A 300 -8.27 -1.74 23.53
N THR A 301 -7.69 -2.25 24.63
CA THR A 301 -7.59 -1.52 25.90
C THR A 301 -6.15 -1.47 26.41
N VAL A 302 -5.67 -0.27 26.67
CA VAL A 302 -4.40 0.02 27.34
C VAL A 302 -4.70 0.48 28.77
N PRO A 303 -4.19 -0.18 29.82
CA PRO A 303 -4.39 0.22 31.21
C PRO A 303 -3.81 1.60 31.53
N SER A 304 -4.28 2.23 32.62
CA SER A 304 -3.71 3.49 33.12
C SER A 304 -2.23 3.33 33.52
N ASN A 305 -1.47 4.41 33.41
CA ASN A 305 -0.04 4.48 33.74
C ASN A 305 0.86 3.55 32.87
N SER A 306 0.39 3.15 31.67
CA SER A 306 1.18 2.35 30.73
C SER A 306 2.20 3.21 29.99
N HIS A 307 3.37 2.63 29.69
CA HIS A 307 4.40 3.27 28.85
C HIS A 307 4.71 2.33 27.69
N LEU A 308 4.25 2.68 26.48
CA LEU A 308 4.37 1.83 25.29
C LEU A 308 5.14 2.55 24.19
N GLU A 309 6.08 1.84 23.59
CA GLU A 309 6.79 2.33 22.40
C GLU A 309 6.92 1.19 21.37
N ASN A 310 6.60 1.51 20.10
CA ASN A 310 6.65 0.58 18.97
C ASN A 310 5.78 -0.69 19.18
N VAL A 311 4.63 -0.57 19.86
CA VAL A 311 3.73 -1.69 20.17
C VAL A 311 2.59 -1.75 19.17
N VAL A 312 2.30 -2.97 18.69
CA VAL A 312 1.08 -3.28 17.94
C VAL A 312 0.17 -4.12 18.83
N LEU A 313 -0.98 -3.55 19.22
CA LEU A 313 -2.00 -4.23 20.01
C LEU A 313 -3.16 -4.62 19.10
N GLY A 314 -3.55 -5.90 19.12
CA GLY A 314 -4.57 -6.46 18.22
C GLY A 314 -5.99 -6.00 18.56
N PHE A 315 -6.92 -6.38 17.72
CA PHE A 315 -8.34 -6.02 17.86
C PHE A 315 -8.94 -6.68 19.10
N ASN A 316 -9.68 -5.89 19.89
CA ASN A 316 -10.30 -6.30 21.15
C ASN A 316 -9.30 -6.87 22.20
N GLN A 317 -8.01 -6.68 22.01
CA GLN A 317 -7.01 -7.13 22.95
C GLN A 317 -6.85 -6.14 24.11
N ARG A 318 -6.46 -6.68 25.28
CA ARG A 318 -6.03 -5.88 26.43
C ARG A 318 -4.51 -5.99 26.58
N TYR A 319 -3.85 -4.85 26.68
CA TYR A 319 -2.43 -4.85 27.03
C TYR A 319 -2.27 -5.35 28.48
N LEU A 320 -1.43 -6.35 28.67
CA LEU A 320 -1.10 -6.89 29.99
C LEU A 320 0.24 -6.29 30.43
N VAL A 321 0.23 -5.61 31.59
CA VAL A 321 1.41 -5.00 32.18
C VAL A 321 2.30 -6.08 32.79
#